data_7b84905c4d1ca47fde395b681c5c224a
#
_entry.id   7b84905c4d1ca47fde395b681c5c224a
#
_cell.length_a   1.000
_cell.length_b   1.000
_cell.length_c   1.000
_cell.angle_alpha   90.00
_cell.angle_beta   90.00
_cell.angle_gamma   90.00
#
_symmetry.space_group_name_H-M   'P 1'
#
loop_
_entity.id
_entity.type
_entity.pdbx_description
1 polymer ?
#
loop_
_entity_poly.entity_id
_entity_poly.type
_entity_poly.pdbx_seq_one_letter_code
_entity_poly.pdbx_strand_id
1 'polypeptide(L)'
;MRLFELEQQPNGRPEIFLDMDGVLADFFSEYAKLAGVPADVQSGRADYRNIPAELREPVIAQMRGTDFFYRLPKFASADRLVAMVIQVFGYYNICSSPLRGDNQNSEAMKRAWIAENLNPQPRVIRITGRKGKYAKQADGTPNILVDDRNSVLTEWEQSGGIGIKYQADEDGLDVVAQGLRRALEIVKGKREHVPQDIQSRDYGKMIAGPQDKQDAS
;
A
#
# COMPACT_ATOMS: atom_id res chain seq x y z
N MET A 1 -29.34 -8.79 -4.64
CA MET A 1 -28.69 -8.48 -3.35
C MET A 1 -28.40 -6.98 -3.38
N ARG A 2 -29.25 -6.16 -2.72
CA ARG A 2 -29.15 -4.70 -2.77
C ARG A 2 -27.86 -4.25 -2.08
N LEU A 3 -27.04 -3.52 -2.80
CA LEU A 3 -25.86 -2.84 -2.30
C LEU A 3 -26.28 -1.83 -1.21
N PHE A 4 -25.49 -1.76 -0.18
CA PHE A 4 -25.62 -0.88 0.96
C PHE A 4 -25.75 0.58 0.49
N GLU A 5 -26.97 1.13 0.57
CA GLU A 5 -27.14 2.57 0.68
C GLU A 5 -26.50 2.98 2.00
N LEU A 6 -25.33 3.59 1.89
CA LEU A 6 -24.76 4.35 3.01
C LEU A 6 -25.64 5.58 3.17
N GLU A 7 -26.66 5.46 4.03
CA GLU A 7 -27.40 6.61 4.51
C GLU A 7 -26.39 7.68 4.93
N GLN A 8 -26.62 8.91 4.46
CA GLN A 8 -25.83 10.08 4.81
C GLN A 8 -25.83 10.24 6.33
N GLN A 9 -24.84 9.69 6.99
CA GLN A 9 -24.55 10.01 8.39
C GLN A 9 -23.78 11.32 8.40
N PRO A 10 -24.18 12.32 9.18
CA PRO A 10 -23.61 13.66 9.14
C PRO A 10 -22.16 13.76 9.65
N ASN A 11 -21.57 12.72 10.19
CA ASN A 11 -20.20 12.72 10.68
C ASN A 11 -19.47 11.45 10.22
N GLY A 12 -18.44 11.62 9.36
CA GLY A 12 -17.35 10.69 9.30
C GLY A 12 -17.46 9.52 8.33
N ARG A 13 -17.59 9.78 7.00
CA ARG A 13 -17.30 8.72 6.02
C ARG A 13 -15.78 8.54 5.91
N PRO A 14 -15.21 7.34 6.17
CA PRO A 14 -13.77 7.13 6.04
C PRO A 14 -13.28 7.33 4.62
N GLU A 15 -12.08 7.91 4.47
CA GLU A 15 -11.31 7.84 3.24
C GLU A 15 -10.66 6.47 3.12
N ILE A 16 -10.57 5.95 1.90
CA ILE A 16 -9.85 4.70 1.58
C ILE A 16 -8.62 5.00 0.76
N PHE A 17 -7.48 4.46 1.18
CA PHE A 17 -6.19 4.57 0.52
C PHE A 17 -5.66 3.18 0.16
N LEU A 18 -5.07 3.06 -1.02
CA LEU A 18 -4.32 1.90 -1.47
C LEU A 18 -2.85 2.27 -1.57
N ASP A 19 -1.94 1.41 -1.09
CA ASP A 19 -0.53 1.52 -1.46
C ASP A 19 -0.34 1.11 -2.94
N MET A 20 0.81 1.43 -3.49
CA MET A 20 1.20 1.07 -4.84
C MET A 20 2.07 -0.18 -4.86
N ASP A 21 3.23 -0.13 -4.19
CA ASP A 21 4.25 -1.18 -4.21
C ASP A 21 3.74 -2.41 -3.45
N GLY A 22 3.80 -3.59 -4.04
CA GLY A 22 3.30 -4.82 -3.43
C GLY A 22 1.76 -4.97 -3.40
N VAL A 23 1.00 -3.90 -3.68
CA VAL A 23 -0.48 -3.88 -3.69
C VAL A 23 -1.03 -3.78 -5.12
N LEU A 24 -0.55 -2.83 -5.90
CA LEU A 24 -0.99 -2.56 -7.28
C LEU A 24 0.12 -2.86 -8.30
N ALA A 25 1.38 -2.61 -7.92
CA ALA A 25 2.57 -2.78 -8.75
C ALA A 25 3.54 -3.80 -8.16
N ASP A 26 4.13 -4.65 -9.01
CA ASP A 26 5.03 -5.73 -8.62
C ASP A 26 6.45 -5.23 -8.34
N PHE A 27 6.60 -4.47 -7.27
CA PHE A 27 7.89 -3.93 -6.83
C PHE A 27 8.87 -5.04 -6.44
N PHE A 28 8.43 -6.03 -5.64
CA PHE A 28 9.32 -6.99 -5.02
C PHE A 28 10.01 -7.91 -6.01
N SER A 29 9.27 -8.38 -7.01
CA SER A 29 9.86 -9.21 -8.08
C SER A 29 10.85 -8.41 -8.92
N GLU A 30 10.55 -7.17 -9.30
CA GLU A 30 11.45 -6.33 -10.09
C GLU A 30 12.69 -5.91 -9.29
N TYR A 31 12.54 -5.64 -7.99
CA TYR A 31 13.66 -5.42 -7.08
C TYR A 31 14.59 -6.66 -7.01
N ALA A 32 14.02 -7.86 -6.91
CA ALA A 32 14.78 -9.10 -6.87
C ALA A 32 15.50 -9.36 -8.20
N LYS A 33 14.84 -9.14 -9.34
CA LYS A 33 15.47 -9.26 -10.67
C LYS A 33 16.65 -8.29 -10.84
N LEU A 34 16.48 -7.05 -10.35
CA LEU A 34 17.55 -6.05 -10.38
C LEU A 34 18.75 -6.48 -9.50
N ALA A 35 18.52 -7.25 -8.44
CA ALA A 35 19.55 -7.88 -7.61
C ALA A 35 20.19 -9.12 -8.23
N GLY A 36 19.77 -9.54 -9.42
CA GLY A 36 20.26 -10.74 -10.09
C GLY A 36 19.63 -12.04 -9.59
N VAL A 37 18.56 -11.99 -8.81
CA VAL A 37 17.81 -13.19 -8.42
C VAL A 37 17.07 -13.75 -9.63
N PRO A 38 17.28 -15.04 -9.99
CA PRO A 38 16.60 -15.62 -11.12
C PRO A 38 15.09 -15.67 -10.91
N ALA A 39 14.34 -15.37 -11.97
CA ALA A 39 12.90 -15.54 -11.97
C ALA A 39 12.52 -17.02 -12.05
N ASP A 40 11.48 -17.40 -11.32
CA ASP A 40 10.84 -18.69 -11.46
C ASP A 40 10.28 -18.87 -12.89
N VAL A 41 10.47 -20.04 -13.48
CA VAL A 41 10.13 -20.30 -14.89
C VAL A 41 8.62 -20.27 -15.14
N GLN A 42 7.79 -20.64 -14.16
CA GLN A 42 6.34 -20.73 -14.31
C GLN A 42 5.67 -19.38 -14.08
N SER A 43 6.07 -18.69 -13.00
CA SER A 43 5.46 -17.40 -12.60
C SER A 43 6.11 -16.20 -13.28
N GLY A 44 7.33 -16.32 -13.79
CA GLY A 44 8.14 -15.21 -14.30
C GLY A 44 8.58 -14.21 -13.22
N ARG A 45 8.44 -14.58 -11.93
CA ARG A 45 8.70 -13.71 -10.79
C ARG A 45 9.94 -14.15 -10.03
N ALA A 46 10.70 -13.18 -9.52
CA ALA A 46 11.85 -13.43 -8.66
C ALA A 46 11.46 -13.20 -7.19
N ASP A 47 11.96 -14.05 -6.30
CA ASP A 47 11.69 -13.94 -4.87
C ASP A 47 12.73 -13.02 -4.20
N TYR A 48 12.31 -11.83 -3.79
CA TYR A 48 13.17 -10.84 -3.13
C TYR A 48 13.78 -11.35 -1.80
N ARG A 49 13.21 -12.39 -1.17
CA ARG A 49 13.76 -13.04 0.03
C ARG A 49 15.12 -13.67 -0.24
N ASN A 50 15.37 -14.02 -1.49
CA ASN A 50 16.64 -14.57 -1.95
C ASN A 50 17.71 -13.51 -2.25
N ILE A 51 17.43 -12.22 -2.07
CA ILE A 51 18.43 -11.16 -2.23
C ILE A 51 19.41 -11.24 -1.06
N PRO A 52 20.72 -11.44 -1.31
CA PRO A 52 21.74 -11.36 -0.27
C PRO A 52 21.69 -10.04 0.47
N ALA A 53 21.86 -10.07 1.79
CA ALA A 53 21.69 -8.89 2.64
C ALA A 53 22.60 -7.72 2.21
N GLU A 54 23.83 -8.04 1.80
CA GLU A 54 24.82 -7.08 1.33
C GLU A 54 24.47 -6.40 0.01
N LEU A 55 23.58 -6.98 -0.80
CA LEU A 55 23.14 -6.42 -2.08
C LEU A 55 21.92 -5.52 -1.95
N ARG A 56 21.20 -5.54 -0.83
CA ARG A 56 19.91 -4.84 -0.68
C ARG A 56 20.05 -3.32 -0.85
N GLU A 57 20.93 -2.69 -0.10
CA GLU A 57 21.17 -1.24 -0.23
C GLU A 57 21.84 -0.86 -1.57
N PRO A 58 22.86 -1.57 -2.09
CA PRO A 58 23.40 -1.32 -3.42
C PRO A 58 22.33 -1.36 -4.52
N VAL A 59 21.40 -2.32 -4.47
CA VAL A 59 20.34 -2.44 -5.49
C VAL A 59 19.32 -1.31 -5.35
N ILE A 60 18.94 -0.93 -4.13
CA ILE A 60 18.10 0.27 -3.90
C ILE A 60 18.79 1.54 -4.45
N ALA A 61 20.09 1.65 -4.26
CA ALA A 61 20.85 2.79 -4.80
C ALA A 61 20.81 2.85 -6.35
N GLN A 62 20.77 1.69 -7.02
CA GLN A 62 20.65 1.62 -8.49
C GLN A 62 19.29 2.11 -9.02
N MET A 63 18.23 2.09 -8.22
CA MET A 63 16.92 2.58 -8.63
C MET A 63 16.85 4.12 -8.65
N ARG A 64 17.72 4.80 -7.89
CA ARG A 64 17.68 6.26 -7.72
C ARG A 64 17.97 6.97 -9.04
N GLY A 65 17.18 8.00 -9.34
CA GLY A 65 17.30 8.78 -10.57
C GLY A 65 16.90 8.03 -11.84
N THR A 66 16.30 6.85 -11.72
CA THR A 66 15.87 6.02 -12.88
C THR A 66 14.36 6.02 -13.05
N ASP A 67 13.91 5.41 -14.13
CA ASP A 67 12.49 5.16 -14.41
C ASP A 67 11.95 3.84 -13.80
N PHE A 68 12.64 3.28 -12.81
CA PHE A 68 12.32 2.00 -12.19
C PHE A 68 10.84 1.89 -11.80
N PHE A 69 10.32 2.86 -11.04
CA PHE A 69 8.92 2.85 -10.59
C PHE A 69 7.90 3.01 -11.73
N TYR A 70 8.27 3.68 -12.81
CA TYR A 70 7.41 3.79 -14.00
C TYR A 70 7.28 2.47 -14.74
N ARG A 71 8.32 1.64 -14.73
CA ARG A 71 8.34 0.34 -15.44
C ARG A 71 7.77 -0.82 -14.65
N LEU A 72 7.35 -0.63 -13.42
CA LEU A 72 6.83 -1.73 -12.61
C LEU A 72 5.63 -2.41 -13.30
N PRO A 73 5.60 -3.76 -13.38
CA PRO A 73 4.42 -4.46 -13.85
C PRO A 73 3.23 -4.22 -12.93
N LYS A 74 2.05 -4.01 -13.50
CA LYS A 74 0.80 -4.00 -12.75
C LYS A 74 0.40 -5.43 -12.37
N PHE A 75 -0.01 -5.66 -11.13
CA PHE A 75 -0.57 -6.94 -10.73
C PHE A 75 -1.89 -7.23 -11.47
N ALA A 76 -2.11 -8.49 -11.85
CA ALA A 76 -3.36 -8.92 -12.48
C ALA A 76 -4.59 -8.74 -11.57
N SER A 77 -4.39 -8.66 -10.25
CA SER A 77 -5.43 -8.40 -9.25
C SER A 77 -5.76 -6.92 -9.09
N ALA A 78 -4.91 -5.99 -9.55
CA ALA A 78 -5.02 -4.56 -9.27
C ALA A 78 -6.35 -3.94 -9.73
N ASP A 79 -6.78 -4.21 -10.95
CA ASP A 79 -8.04 -3.66 -11.48
C ASP A 79 -9.26 -4.18 -10.71
N ARG A 80 -9.23 -5.46 -10.29
CA ARG A 80 -10.29 -6.05 -9.47
C ARG A 80 -10.30 -5.48 -8.04
N LEU A 81 -9.12 -5.21 -7.47
CA LEU A 81 -8.99 -4.53 -6.18
C LEU A 81 -9.59 -3.13 -6.25
N VAL A 82 -9.21 -2.33 -7.25
CA VAL A 82 -9.75 -0.99 -7.48
C VAL A 82 -11.27 -1.03 -7.66
N ALA A 83 -11.78 -1.94 -8.50
CA ALA A 83 -13.22 -2.09 -8.72
C ALA A 83 -13.98 -2.45 -7.44
N MET A 84 -13.43 -3.36 -6.60
CA MET A 84 -14.00 -3.72 -5.30
C MET A 84 -14.09 -2.51 -4.37
N VAL A 85 -13.02 -1.72 -4.29
CA VAL A 85 -12.98 -0.52 -3.43
C VAL A 85 -13.98 0.53 -3.93
N ILE A 86 -14.05 0.77 -5.24
CA ILE A 86 -15.01 1.71 -5.84
C ILE A 86 -16.45 1.25 -5.59
N GLN A 87 -16.73 -0.05 -5.67
CA GLN A 87 -18.06 -0.58 -5.39
C GLN A 87 -18.53 -0.24 -3.96
N VAL A 88 -17.61 -0.18 -3.00
CA VAL A 88 -17.91 0.12 -1.59
C VAL A 88 -17.90 1.61 -1.30
N PHE A 89 -16.92 2.35 -1.82
CA PHE A 89 -16.68 3.76 -1.47
C PHE A 89 -17.09 4.74 -2.56
N GLY A 90 -17.27 4.30 -3.80
CA GLY A 90 -17.51 5.15 -4.97
C GLY A 90 -16.25 5.78 -5.56
N TYR A 91 -15.11 5.66 -4.89
CA TYR A 91 -13.79 6.17 -5.28
C TYR A 91 -12.69 5.46 -4.50
N TYR A 92 -11.44 5.77 -4.84
CA TYR A 92 -10.28 5.38 -4.06
C TYR A 92 -9.21 6.47 -4.10
N ASN A 93 -8.26 6.40 -3.19
CA ASN A 93 -7.08 7.26 -3.13
C ASN A 93 -5.82 6.38 -3.14
N ILE A 94 -4.68 6.98 -3.50
CA ILE A 94 -3.37 6.35 -3.36
C ILE A 94 -2.62 7.00 -2.20
N CYS A 95 -1.94 6.16 -1.38
CA CYS A 95 -0.98 6.61 -0.38
C CYS A 95 0.23 5.70 -0.41
N SER A 96 1.30 6.12 -1.11
CA SER A 96 2.52 5.34 -1.30
C SER A 96 3.74 6.08 -0.80
N SER A 97 4.81 5.35 -0.45
CA SER A 97 6.05 5.94 0.01
C SER A 97 6.99 6.23 -1.16
N PRO A 98 7.72 7.37 -1.17
CA PRO A 98 8.78 7.58 -2.14
C PRO A 98 9.99 6.70 -1.78
N LEU A 99 10.90 6.52 -2.74
CA LEU A 99 12.17 5.87 -2.47
C LEU A 99 13.06 6.80 -1.62
N ARG A 100 13.56 6.27 -0.51
CA ARG A 100 14.48 7.02 0.36
C ARG A 100 15.73 7.48 -0.40
N GLY A 101 16.04 8.78 -0.29
CA GLY A 101 17.16 9.41 -1.01
C GLY A 101 16.89 9.69 -2.48
N ASP A 102 15.64 9.50 -2.95
CA ASP A 102 15.20 9.82 -4.33
C ASP A 102 13.72 10.26 -4.37
N ASN A 103 13.32 11.06 -3.39
CA ASN A 103 11.91 11.39 -3.18
C ASN A 103 11.26 12.01 -4.43
N GLN A 104 11.91 12.99 -5.03
CA GLN A 104 11.33 13.75 -6.14
C GLN A 104 11.17 12.90 -7.40
N ASN A 105 12.23 12.16 -7.79
CA ASN A 105 12.17 11.33 -8.99
C ASN A 105 11.21 10.14 -8.78
N SER A 106 11.33 9.41 -7.68
CA SER A 106 10.44 8.27 -7.42
C SER A 106 8.96 8.69 -7.29
N GLU A 107 8.65 9.87 -6.73
CA GLU A 107 7.30 10.42 -6.76
C GLU A 107 6.82 10.69 -8.19
N ALA A 108 7.64 11.34 -9.03
CA ALA A 108 7.28 11.61 -10.42
C ALA A 108 7.02 10.33 -11.21
N MET A 109 7.88 9.32 -11.05
CA MET A 109 7.74 8.01 -11.72
C MET A 109 6.49 7.25 -11.24
N LYS A 110 6.20 7.25 -9.95
CA LYS A 110 4.98 6.64 -9.40
C LYS A 110 3.71 7.35 -9.91
N ARG A 111 3.71 8.68 -9.98
CA ARG A 111 2.57 9.43 -10.55
C ARG A 111 2.36 9.11 -12.02
N ALA A 112 3.43 9.00 -12.81
CA ALA A 112 3.37 8.61 -14.21
C ALA A 112 2.82 7.19 -14.37
N TRP A 113 3.30 6.24 -13.55
CA TRP A 113 2.78 4.88 -13.53
C TRP A 113 1.28 4.82 -13.22
N ILE A 114 0.83 5.55 -12.20
CA ILE A 114 -0.59 5.63 -11.81
C ILE A 114 -1.44 6.16 -12.97
N ALA A 115 -0.97 7.25 -13.62
CA ALA A 115 -1.68 7.86 -14.74
C ALA A 115 -1.87 6.91 -15.92
N GLU A 116 -0.87 6.06 -16.20
CA GLU A 116 -0.91 5.13 -17.32
C GLU A 116 -1.66 3.82 -17.00
N ASN A 117 -1.50 3.30 -15.79
CA ASN A 117 -1.92 1.94 -15.46
C ASN A 117 -3.28 1.84 -14.76
N LEU A 118 -3.81 2.91 -14.18
CA LEU A 118 -5.05 2.88 -13.42
C LEU A 118 -6.19 3.59 -14.15
N ASN A 119 -7.31 2.91 -14.30
CA ASN A 119 -8.55 3.47 -14.84
C ASN A 119 -9.74 2.79 -14.12
N PRO A 120 -10.63 3.57 -13.43
CA PRO A 120 -10.59 5.03 -13.25
C PRO A 120 -9.41 5.51 -12.41
N GLN A 121 -9.05 6.79 -12.58
CA GLN A 121 -7.98 7.42 -11.82
C GLN A 121 -8.34 7.59 -10.33
N PRO A 122 -7.36 7.52 -9.40
CA PRO A 122 -7.61 7.82 -8.00
C PRO A 122 -8.02 9.28 -7.80
N ARG A 123 -8.89 9.53 -6.83
CA ARG A 123 -9.32 10.89 -6.49
C ARG A 123 -8.20 11.74 -5.94
N VAL A 124 -7.32 11.15 -5.11
CA VAL A 124 -6.16 11.82 -4.51
C VAL A 124 -4.95 10.89 -4.56
N ILE A 125 -3.78 11.44 -4.85
CA ILE A 125 -2.49 10.73 -4.81
C ILE A 125 -1.61 11.40 -3.74
N ARG A 126 -1.20 10.63 -2.73
CA ARG A 126 -0.25 11.01 -1.70
C ARG A 126 1.00 10.15 -1.84
N ILE A 127 2.14 10.77 -2.17
CA ILE A 127 3.46 10.11 -2.13
C ILE A 127 4.21 10.71 -0.95
N THR A 128 4.36 9.92 0.12
CA THR A 128 4.88 10.41 1.40
C THR A 128 5.47 9.29 2.25
N GLY A 129 6.59 9.56 2.92
CA GLY A 129 7.17 8.68 3.94
C GLY A 129 6.43 8.72 5.29
N ARG A 130 5.44 9.61 5.46
CA ARG A 130 4.69 9.80 6.71
C ARG A 130 3.20 9.52 6.46
N LYS A 131 2.85 8.28 6.14
CA LYS A 131 1.47 7.87 5.83
C LYS A 131 0.52 8.12 7.01
N GLY A 132 0.97 7.94 8.25
CA GLY A 132 0.19 8.16 9.46
C GLY A 132 -0.49 9.54 9.57
N LYS A 133 0.02 10.56 8.88
CA LYS A 133 -0.63 11.88 8.82
C LYS A 133 -2.03 11.86 8.20
N TYR A 134 -2.33 10.83 7.40
CA TYR A 134 -3.60 10.67 6.71
C TYR A 134 -4.48 9.58 7.33
N ALA A 135 -4.07 9.03 8.46
CA ALA A 135 -4.76 7.93 9.13
C ALA A 135 -6.13 8.36 9.69
N LYS A 136 -6.30 9.65 9.98
CA LYS A 136 -7.51 10.18 10.58
C LYS A 136 -7.89 11.53 9.97
N GLN A 137 -9.17 11.79 9.85
CA GLN A 137 -9.72 13.07 9.41
C GLN A 137 -9.74 14.09 10.57
N ALA A 138 -9.97 15.36 10.26
CA ALA A 138 -10.01 16.43 11.26
C ALA A 138 -11.12 16.26 12.31
N ASP A 139 -12.23 15.61 11.93
CA ASP A 139 -13.35 15.29 12.83
C ASP A 139 -13.12 14.03 13.68
N GLY A 140 -11.95 13.40 13.54
CA GLY A 140 -11.61 12.17 14.26
C GLY A 140 -11.98 10.87 13.54
N THR A 141 -12.65 10.93 12.39
CA THR A 141 -13.02 9.74 11.62
C THR A 141 -11.78 8.98 11.15
N PRO A 142 -11.65 7.67 11.46
CA PRO A 142 -10.53 6.87 10.98
C PRO A 142 -10.60 6.67 9.47
N ASN A 143 -9.46 6.81 8.80
CA ASN A 143 -9.30 6.42 7.40
C ASN A 143 -8.78 4.98 7.30
N ILE A 144 -8.95 4.38 6.13
CA ILE A 144 -8.59 2.99 5.87
C ILE A 144 -7.39 2.98 4.92
N LEU A 145 -6.40 2.14 5.22
CA LEU A 145 -5.24 1.89 4.35
C LEU A 145 -5.13 0.40 4.03
N VAL A 146 -5.01 0.08 2.74
CA VAL A 146 -4.59 -1.25 2.26
C VAL A 146 -3.12 -1.17 1.90
N ASP A 147 -2.27 -1.95 2.58
CA ASP A 147 -0.81 -1.88 2.47
C ASP A 147 -0.20 -3.27 2.69
N ASP A 148 0.94 -3.54 2.06
CA ASP A 148 1.66 -4.80 2.23
C ASP A 148 2.61 -4.81 3.43
N ARG A 149 2.92 -3.66 4.03
CA ARG A 149 3.91 -3.50 5.07
C ARG A 149 3.30 -3.40 6.47
N ASN A 150 3.64 -4.37 7.32
CA ASN A 150 3.18 -4.38 8.72
C ASN A 150 3.61 -3.13 9.50
N SER A 151 4.85 -2.66 9.32
CA SER A 151 5.35 -1.46 10.00
C SER A 151 4.55 -0.21 9.64
N VAL A 152 4.15 -0.07 8.37
CA VAL A 152 3.31 1.03 7.90
C VAL A 152 1.90 0.95 8.48
N LEU A 153 1.32 -0.25 8.50
CA LEU A 153 -0.01 -0.46 9.08
C LEU A 153 -0.02 -0.23 10.60
N THR A 154 1.06 -0.63 11.30
CA THR A 154 1.21 -0.34 12.73
C THR A 154 1.25 1.17 12.99
N GLU A 155 2.05 1.94 12.22
CA GLU A 155 2.08 3.40 12.31
C GLU A 155 0.71 4.02 12.00
N TRP A 156 0.03 3.51 10.95
CA TRP A 156 -1.29 3.97 10.56
C TRP A 156 -2.33 3.77 11.67
N GLU A 157 -2.38 2.59 12.28
CA GLU A 157 -3.30 2.28 13.38
C GLU A 157 -2.97 3.06 14.65
N GLN A 158 -1.70 3.22 15.00
CA GLN A 158 -1.27 4.09 16.12
C GLN A 158 -1.66 5.55 15.89
N SER A 159 -1.77 5.98 14.64
CA SER A 159 -2.24 7.32 14.27
C SER A 159 -3.78 7.42 14.20
N GLY A 160 -4.51 6.36 14.56
CA GLY A 160 -5.96 6.31 14.66
C GLY A 160 -6.69 5.91 13.38
N GLY A 161 -6.00 5.34 12.40
CA GLY A 161 -6.60 4.76 11.20
C GLY A 161 -6.89 3.27 11.33
N ILE A 162 -7.43 2.66 10.28
CA ILE A 162 -7.72 1.22 10.20
C ILE A 162 -6.87 0.63 9.07
N GLY A 163 -5.99 -0.33 9.41
CA GLY A 163 -5.12 -1.02 8.48
C GLY A 163 -5.76 -2.29 7.91
N ILE A 164 -5.48 -2.58 6.64
CA ILE A 164 -5.80 -3.84 5.98
C ILE A 164 -4.52 -4.36 5.33
N LYS A 165 -3.99 -5.46 5.88
CA LYS A 165 -2.81 -6.12 5.32
C LYS A 165 -3.20 -6.83 4.04
N TYR A 166 -2.49 -6.54 2.95
CA TYR A 166 -2.66 -7.20 1.66
C TYR A 166 -1.38 -7.13 0.85
N GLN A 167 -0.90 -8.28 0.38
CA GLN A 167 0.22 -8.40 -0.53
C GLN A 167 -0.23 -9.16 -1.77
N ALA A 168 -0.25 -8.50 -2.91
CA ALA A 168 -0.95 -8.97 -4.12
C ALA A 168 -0.42 -10.27 -4.72
N ASP A 169 0.82 -10.66 -4.43
CA ASP A 169 1.45 -11.91 -4.87
C ASP A 169 1.27 -13.08 -3.90
N GLU A 170 0.77 -12.83 -2.70
CA GLU A 170 0.60 -13.85 -1.66
C GLU A 170 -0.86 -14.01 -1.25
N ASP A 171 -1.65 -12.93 -1.27
CA ASP A 171 -2.98 -12.87 -0.70
C ASP A 171 -4.07 -12.86 -1.79
N GLY A 172 -5.20 -13.51 -1.50
CA GLY A 172 -6.43 -13.36 -2.29
C GLY A 172 -7.17 -12.06 -1.97
N LEU A 173 -7.98 -11.57 -2.89
CA LEU A 173 -8.81 -10.36 -2.69
C LEU A 173 -9.89 -10.52 -1.60
N ASP A 174 -10.19 -11.74 -1.18
CA ASP A 174 -11.09 -12.04 -0.06
C ASP A 174 -10.56 -11.47 1.27
N VAL A 175 -9.23 -11.40 1.44
CA VAL A 175 -8.58 -10.74 2.58
C VAL A 175 -8.98 -9.27 2.64
N VAL A 176 -8.90 -8.56 1.51
CA VAL A 176 -9.31 -7.15 1.43
C VAL A 176 -10.82 -7.02 1.66
N ALA A 177 -11.64 -7.89 1.04
CA ALA A 177 -13.09 -7.86 1.22
C ALA A 177 -13.52 -8.04 2.68
N GLN A 178 -12.84 -8.90 3.42
CA GLN A 178 -13.06 -9.12 4.86
C GLN A 178 -12.58 -7.89 5.66
N GLY A 179 -11.40 -7.35 5.33
CA GLY A 179 -10.84 -6.15 5.94
C GLY A 179 -11.75 -4.94 5.80
N LEU A 180 -12.29 -4.70 4.60
CA LEU A 180 -13.24 -3.61 4.34
C LEU A 180 -14.53 -3.75 5.15
N ARG A 181 -15.10 -4.96 5.23
CA ARG A 181 -16.29 -5.22 6.07
C ARG A 181 -16.03 -4.89 7.53
N ARG A 182 -14.91 -5.40 8.08
CA ARG A 182 -14.48 -5.10 9.45
C ARG A 182 -14.30 -3.59 9.66
N ALA A 183 -13.61 -2.90 8.76
CA ALA A 183 -13.38 -1.46 8.86
C ALA A 183 -14.69 -0.66 8.91
N LEU A 184 -15.66 -1.01 8.06
CA LEU A 184 -16.98 -0.37 8.06
C LEU A 184 -17.78 -0.65 9.35
N GLU A 185 -17.64 -1.83 9.95
CA GLU A 185 -18.25 -2.14 11.26
C GLU A 185 -17.65 -1.29 12.38
N ILE A 186 -16.33 -1.10 12.38
CA ILE A 186 -15.62 -0.23 13.33
C ILE A 186 -16.10 1.20 13.22
N VAL A 187 -16.12 1.75 12.00
CA VAL A 187 -16.55 3.14 11.75
C VAL A 187 -18.00 3.36 12.17
N LYS A 188 -18.87 2.37 12.01
CA LYS A 188 -20.28 2.42 12.45
C LYS A 188 -20.46 2.21 13.95
N GLY A 189 -19.39 2.05 14.72
CA GLY A 189 -19.45 1.76 16.15
C GLY A 189 -20.06 0.39 16.51
N LYS A 190 -20.18 -0.52 15.52
CA LYS A 190 -20.70 -1.88 15.72
C LYS A 190 -19.64 -2.87 16.20
N ARG A 191 -18.37 -2.46 16.15
CA ARG A 191 -17.22 -3.26 16.56
C ARG A 191 -16.16 -2.34 17.18
N GLU A 192 -15.56 -2.81 18.27
CA GLU A 192 -14.40 -2.15 18.84
C GLU A 192 -13.19 -2.27 17.89
N HIS A 193 -12.41 -1.21 17.79
CA HIS A 193 -11.16 -1.22 17.04
C HIS A 193 -10.08 -1.93 17.87
N VAL A 194 -9.88 -3.19 17.58
CA VAL A 194 -8.71 -3.94 18.08
C VAL A 194 -7.70 -3.98 16.93
N PRO A 195 -6.51 -3.37 17.09
CA PRO A 195 -5.44 -3.45 16.09
C PRO A 195 -5.18 -4.92 15.74
N GLN A 196 -4.98 -5.21 14.46
CA GLN A 196 -4.64 -6.57 14.06
C GLN A 196 -3.27 -6.92 14.65
N ASP A 197 -3.14 -8.13 15.20
CA ASP A 197 -1.84 -8.69 15.50
C ASP A 197 -1.15 -9.05 14.17
N ILE A 198 -0.28 -8.13 13.72
CA ILE A 198 0.37 -8.17 12.42
C ILE A 198 1.72 -8.91 12.56
N GLN A 199 1.78 -10.01 13.31
CA GLN A 199 3.04 -10.70 13.61
C GLN A 199 3.61 -11.55 12.47
N SER A 200 2.85 -11.85 11.44
CA SER A 200 3.34 -12.68 10.34
C SER A 200 3.77 -11.85 9.14
N ARG A 201 5.03 -12.00 8.72
CA ARG A 201 5.61 -11.56 7.45
C ARG A 201 5.78 -10.04 7.26
N ASP A 202 6.69 -9.43 8.03
CA ASP A 202 7.09 -8.04 7.80
C ASP A 202 8.22 -7.94 6.76
N TYR A 203 7.86 -7.99 5.51
CA TYR A 203 8.79 -7.81 4.40
C TYR A 203 9.32 -6.36 4.29
N GLY A 204 8.55 -5.38 4.75
CA GLY A 204 8.93 -3.98 4.69
C GLY A 204 10.14 -3.61 5.54
N LYS A 205 10.40 -4.33 6.64
CA LYS A 205 11.61 -4.12 7.47
C LYS A 205 12.90 -4.50 6.74
N MET A 206 12.83 -5.37 5.77
CA MET A 206 14.00 -5.79 4.99
C MET A 206 14.51 -4.69 4.05
N ILE A 207 13.64 -3.79 3.62
CA ILE A 207 13.94 -2.71 2.65
C ILE A 207 14.09 -1.37 3.37
N ALA A 208 13.30 -1.11 4.42
CA ALA A 208 13.49 0.01 5.31
C ALA A 208 14.62 -0.32 6.30
N GLY A 209 15.80 0.23 6.09
CA GLY A 209 16.88 0.14 7.08
C GLY A 209 16.47 0.77 8.42
N PRO A 210 17.21 0.53 9.52
CA PRO A 210 16.81 0.86 10.91
C PRO A 210 16.70 2.36 11.24
N GLN A 211 16.63 3.28 10.29
CA GLN A 211 16.82 4.71 10.50
C GLN A 211 15.64 5.63 10.16
N ASP A 212 14.40 5.16 10.23
CA ASP A 212 13.23 6.06 10.09
C ASP A 212 13.06 7.06 11.28
N LYS A 213 14.03 7.10 12.23
CA LYS A 213 13.92 7.93 13.44
C LYS A 213 14.71 9.26 13.41
N GLN A 214 15.46 9.57 12.37
CA GLN A 214 16.37 10.74 12.41
C GLN A 214 15.92 11.99 11.63
N ASP A 215 14.78 11.97 10.93
CA ASP A 215 14.27 13.18 10.25
C ASP A 215 13.18 13.92 11.06
N ALA A 216 13.30 13.90 12.38
CA ALA A 216 12.51 14.72 13.29
C ALA A 216 13.38 15.83 13.88
N SER A 217 13.82 16.80 13.04
CA SER A 217 14.35 18.08 13.45
C SER A 217 13.92 19.16 12.47
#